data_8b5acb8c5182dce15510ca4846be8f2c
#
_entry.id   8b5acb8c5182dce15510ca4846be8f2c
#
_cell.length_a   1.000
_cell.length_b   1.000
_cell.length_c   1.000
_cell.angle_alpha   90.00
_cell.angle_beta   90.00
_cell.angle_gamma   90.00
#
_symmetry.space_group_name_H-M   'P 1'
#
loop_
_entity.id
_entity.type
_entity.pdbx_description
1 polymer ?
#
loop_
_entity_poly.entity_id
_entity_poly.type
_entity_poly.pdbx_seq_one_letter_code
_entity_poly.pdbx_strand_id
1 'polypeptide(L)'
;MKEEAIDAIKLGKIDISAAGPRCKLLLGDLNGDGRMELLLVQPDNRQDVRYIPHQVQCMTAFDLEGQLLWQRGAPNPGAGSQGSDYPAQIYDIDGDGRLEVLCVIDDQFHIIDGASGKVKETYPLPDPHAHDCIIIANLSGNEWASDIILKDRYHKIWAMNRQFQLLWTHEGNPGHFPWVYDMNGDGKDEVMAGYDLLDPQGRLLWSCSDLEDHADCIWVGDVNGDGVPELVIGGSVTVMYDRDGRELWRHEGSVESQHIALGRFRSDLPGMQIAGLDRIAREDDGFGRKGKDALFLLDSEGRELWKEDRRTDGWLTIIETLRNWEPGAPDYILAYRRGGGVYPALYDGWMNEVVRFPSDGYAVHADLFGRGMEQVVIYNDFTATVYSSRYVDISEIPAGGKQLPQPKRLYSSTLYPGGEV
;
A
#
# COMPACT_ATOMS: atom_id res chain seq x y z
N MET A 1 -28.17 15.25 18.72
CA MET A 1 -26.95 15.41 19.57
C MET A 1 -25.84 15.57 18.57
N LYS A 2 -25.01 16.61 18.65
CA LYS A 2 -23.76 16.64 17.89
C LYS A 2 -22.91 15.54 18.49
N GLU A 3 -22.62 14.49 17.74
CA GLU A 3 -21.58 13.54 18.10
C GLU A 3 -20.29 14.34 18.34
N GLU A 4 -19.67 14.15 19.50
CA GLU A 4 -18.37 14.75 19.77
C GLU A 4 -17.41 14.21 18.70
N ALA A 5 -16.75 15.12 18.00
CA ALA A 5 -15.72 14.74 17.04
C ALA A 5 -14.71 13.83 17.72
N ILE A 6 -14.37 12.73 17.08
CA ILE A 6 -13.34 11.80 17.56
C ILE A 6 -12.01 12.53 17.47
N ASP A 7 -11.41 12.84 18.61
CA ASP A 7 -10.14 13.54 18.64
C ASP A 7 -8.96 12.58 18.39
N ALA A 8 -8.14 12.86 17.39
CA ALA A 8 -6.86 12.20 17.23
C ALA A 8 -5.85 12.75 18.25
N ILE A 9 -5.21 11.87 19.01
CA ILE A 9 -4.16 12.22 19.94
C ILE A 9 -2.82 12.20 19.20
N LYS A 10 -2.09 13.30 19.25
CA LYS A 10 -0.71 13.37 18.76
C LYS A 10 0.22 12.69 19.76
N LEU A 11 0.86 11.60 19.32
CA LEU A 11 1.84 10.85 20.14
C LEU A 11 3.25 11.44 20.04
N GLY A 12 3.66 11.84 18.83
CA GLY A 12 5.00 12.36 18.61
C GLY A 12 5.13 13.11 17.29
N LYS A 13 6.23 13.84 17.16
CA LYS A 13 6.66 14.46 15.89
C LYS A 13 8.15 14.23 15.73
N ILE A 14 8.52 13.62 14.63
CA ILE A 14 9.87 13.16 14.31
C ILE A 14 10.42 14.06 13.20
N ASP A 15 11.65 14.54 13.36
CA ASP A 15 12.41 15.20 12.30
C ASP A 15 13.01 14.10 11.40
N ILE A 16 12.54 14.05 10.15
CA ILE A 16 13.00 13.09 9.14
C ILE A 16 13.81 13.74 8.03
N SER A 17 14.21 15.00 8.20
CA SER A 17 14.91 15.78 7.17
C SER A 17 16.23 15.14 6.72
N ALA A 18 16.87 14.34 7.57
CA ALA A 18 18.08 13.60 7.23
C ALA A 18 17.89 12.55 6.13
N ALA A 19 16.65 12.12 5.86
CA ALA A 19 16.34 11.18 4.76
C ALA A 19 16.36 11.86 3.37
N GLY A 20 16.31 13.19 3.32
CA GLY A 20 16.11 13.94 2.10
C GLY A 20 14.65 14.06 1.68
N PRO A 21 14.34 14.85 0.65
CA PRO A 21 12.99 15.09 0.19
C PRO A 21 12.46 13.91 -0.68
N ARG A 22 11.13 13.88 -0.89
CA ARG A 22 10.44 12.96 -1.81
C ARG A 22 10.50 11.49 -1.43
N CYS A 23 10.73 11.21 -0.15
CA CYS A 23 10.72 9.84 0.34
C CYS A 23 9.31 9.25 0.38
N LYS A 24 9.24 7.93 0.23
CA LYS A 24 8.14 7.11 0.74
C LYS A 24 8.47 6.61 2.13
N LEU A 25 7.44 6.40 2.94
CA LEU A 25 7.56 5.86 4.29
C LEU A 25 7.02 4.44 4.31
N LEU A 26 7.84 3.50 4.78
CA LEU A 26 7.44 2.14 5.13
C LEU A 26 7.52 1.98 6.65
N LEU A 27 6.66 1.12 7.18
CA LEU A 27 6.61 0.80 8.61
C LEU A 27 6.96 -0.67 8.84
N GLY A 28 7.74 -0.95 9.87
CA GLY A 28 8.09 -2.30 10.28
C GLY A 28 8.94 -2.29 11.55
N ASP A 29 8.82 -3.32 12.37
CA ASP A 29 9.62 -3.52 13.57
C ASP A 29 11.02 -4.02 13.19
N LEU A 30 11.85 -3.08 12.68
CA LEU A 30 13.15 -3.41 12.08
C LEU A 30 14.18 -3.92 13.11
N ASN A 31 14.07 -3.49 14.35
CA ASN A 31 15.03 -3.82 15.41
C ASN A 31 14.56 -4.96 16.33
N GLY A 32 13.30 -5.40 16.19
CA GLY A 32 12.72 -6.51 16.94
C GLY A 32 12.35 -6.17 18.38
N ASP A 33 12.07 -4.91 18.67
CA ASP A 33 11.76 -4.46 20.05
C ASP A 33 10.25 -4.43 20.36
N GLY A 34 9.40 -4.77 19.40
CA GLY A 34 7.94 -4.78 19.53
C GLY A 34 7.30 -3.43 19.20
N ARG A 35 8.03 -2.56 18.51
CA ARG A 35 7.54 -1.27 18.01
C ARG A 35 8.01 -1.08 16.56
N MET A 36 7.16 -0.52 15.71
CA MET A 36 7.55 -0.29 14.33
C MET A 36 8.42 0.96 14.19
N GLU A 37 9.47 0.84 13.40
CA GLU A 37 10.30 1.94 12.93
C GLU A 37 9.76 2.55 11.66
N LEU A 38 10.27 3.75 11.34
CA LEU A 38 10.03 4.49 10.12
C LEU A 38 11.20 4.27 9.15
N LEU A 39 10.95 3.64 8.02
CA LEU A 39 11.92 3.49 6.94
C LEU A 39 11.57 4.46 5.79
N LEU A 40 12.35 5.51 5.66
CA LEU A 40 12.22 6.50 4.58
C LEU A 40 13.02 6.03 3.37
N VAL A 41 12.34 5.87 2.23
CA VAL A 41 12.92 5.41 0.96
C VAL A 41 12.89 6.55 -0.04
N GLN A 42 14.05 7.09 -0.40
CA GLN A 42 14.18 8.14 -1.40
C GLN A 42 14.42 7.53 -2.78
N PRO A 43 13.70 7.97 -3.83
CA PRO A 43 13.94 7.51 -5.19
C PRO A 43 15.22 8.10 -5.76
N ASP A 44 15.76 7.42 -6.76
CA ASP A 44 16.82 7.97 -7.58
C ASP A 44 16.32 9.17 -8.43
N ASN A 45 17.27 9.90 -9.04
CA ASN A 45 16.95 11.07 -9.88
C ASN A 45 16.53 10.72 -11.32
N ARG A 46 16.35 9.46 -11.63
CA ARG A 46 15.81 9.09 -12.93
C ARG A 46 14.44 9.77 -13.04
N GLN A 47 14.21 10.47 -14.14
CA GLN A 47 12.88 10.99 -14.38
C GLN A 47 11.93 9.80 -14.39
N ASP A 48 10.85 9.90 -13.65
CA ASP A 48 9.73 8.98 -13.79
C ASP A 48 9.16 9.16 -15.21
N VAL A 49 9.89 8.66 -16.17
CA VAL A 49 9.39 8.47 -17.51
C VAL A 49 8.51 7.23 -17.43
N ARG A 50 7.33 7.31 -17.99
CA ARG A 50 6.24 6.30 -18.00
C ARG A 50 6.71 4.84 -18.18
N TYR A 51 7.97 4.59 -18.47
CA TYR A 51 8.53 3.27 -18.80
C TYR A 51 9.81 2.91 -18.05
N ILE A 52 10.39 3.83 -17.27
CA ILE A 52 11.62 3.56 -16.50
C ILE A 52 11.29 3.80 -15.02
N PRO A 53 11.14 2.72 -14.24
CA PRO A 53 10.87 2.83 -12.82
C PRO A 53 12.03 3.45 -12.06
N HIS A 54 11.75 4.02 -10.89
CA HIS A 54 12.77 4.48 -9.95
C HIS A 54 13.47 3.29 -9.28
N GLN A 55 14.75 3.46 -9.00
CA GLN A 55 15.45 2.67 -8.00
C GLN A 55 15.55 3.45 -6.68
N VAL A 56 16.05 2.81 -5.65
CA VAL A 56 16.34 3.45 -4.38
C VAL A 56 17.62 4.28 -4.51
N GLN A 57 17.57 5.55 -4.11
CA GLN A 57 18.73 6.44 -3.94
C GLN A 57 19.30 6.35 -2.54
N CYS A 58 18.43 6.40 -1.54
CA CYS A 58 18.80 6.39 -0.13
C CYS A 58 17.67 5.78 0.70
N MET A 59 18.03 5.04 1.72
CA MET A 59 17.13 4.58 2.77
C MET A 59 17.61 5.08 4.13
N THR A 60 16.68 5.53 4.96
CA THR A 60 16.99 6.05 6.30
C THR A 60 15.95 5.51 7.29
N ALA A 61 16.42 4.79 8.31
CA ALA A 61 15.58 4.25 9.36
C ALA A 61 15.64 5.13 10.61
N PHE A 62 14.46 5.42 11.19
CA PHE A 62 14.31 6.14 12.44
C PHE A 62 13.44 5.34 13.39
N ASP A 63 13.74 5.43 14.70
CA ASP A 63 12.79 4.99 15.73
C ASP A 63 11.67 6.03 15.92
N LEU A 64 10.68 5.70 16.74
CA LEU A 64 9.56 6.59 17.06
C LEU A 64 9.94 7.79 17.93
N GLU A 65 11.12 7.77 18.56
CA GLU A 65 11.71 8.89 19.30
C GLU A 65 12.49 9.86 18.39
N GLY A 66 12.69 9.48 17.11
CA GLY A 66 13.39 10.28 16.11
C GLY A 66 14.90 10.05 16.08
N GLN A 67 15.40 8.99 16.73
CA GLN A 67 16.79 8.59 16.61
C GLN A 67 17.00 7.95 15.23
N LEU A 68 17.99 8.42 14.50
CA LEU A 68 18.46 7.79 13.26
C LEU A 68 19.17 6.48 13.63
N LEU A 69 18.61 5.35 13.22
CA LEU A 69 19.18 4.02 13.48
C LEU A 69 20.28 3.70 12.48
N TRP A 70 19.97 3.85 11.20
CA TRP A 70 20.94 3.68 10.12
C TRP A 70 20.52 4.44 8.86
N GLN A 71 21.48 4.66 7.98
CA GLN A 71 21.26 5.23 6.66
C GLN A 71 22.11 4.49 5.63
N ARG A 72 21.51 4.17 4.47
CA ARG A 72 22.17 3.52 3.35
C ARG A 72 21.94 4.32 2.07
N GLY A 73 23.01 4.55 1.33
CA GLY A 73 23.04 5.50 0.22
C GLY A 73 23.27 6.92 0.71
N ALA A 74 23.20 7.88 -0.17
CA ALA A 74 23.33 9.30 0.15
C ALA A 74 22.05 10.02 -0.25
N PRO A 75 21.40 10.76 0.66
CA PRO A 75 20.22 11.51 0.33
C PRO A 75 20.53 12.58 -0.70
N ASN A 76 19.67 12.72 -1.70
CA ASN A 76 19.77 13.74 -2.72
C ASN A 76 18.84 14.91 -2.38
N PRO A 77 19.37 16.08 -2.01
CA PRO A 77 18.56 17.27 -1.71
C PRO A 77 17.78 17.79 -2.93
N GLY A 78 18.21 17.44 -4.14
CA GLY A 78 17.60 17.85 -5.39
C GLY A 78 16.66 16.81 -6.01
N ALA A 79 16.16 15.82 -5.25
CA ALA A 79 15.20 14.85 -5.76
C ALA A 79 13.95 15.55 -6.33
N GLY A 80 13.68 15.34 -7.60
CA GLY A 80 12.72 16.16 -8.37
C GLY A 80 11.28 15.70 -8.27
N SER A 81 11.03 14.39 -8.19
CA SER A 81 9.68 13.83 -8.16
C SER A 81 9.58 12.68 -7.18
N GLN A 82 8.37 12.42 -6.73
CA GLN A 82 8.01 11.21 -6.02
C GLN A 82 7.33 10.28 -7.02
N GLY A 83 7.91 9.11 -7.24
CA GLY A 83 7.33 8.07 -8.10
C GLY A 83 6.06 7.47 -7.50
N SER A 84 5.35 6.69 -8.31
CA SER A 84 4.17 5.95 -7.84
C SER A 84 4.55 4.76 -6.98
N ASP A 85 5.54 3.99 -7.44
CA ASP A 85 5.99 2.75 -6.83
C ASP A 85 7.50 2.81 -6.61
N TYR A 86 7.99 2.13 -5.56
CA TYR A 86 9.42 2.05 -5.26
C TYR A 86 9.79 0.60 -4.98
N PRO A 87 10.97 0.15 -5.43
CA PRO A 87 11.43 -1.20 -5.20
C PRO A 87 12.02 -1.35 -3.80
N ALA A 88 11.17 -1.26 -2.79
CA ALA A 88 11.51 -1.51 -1.40
C ALA A 88 10.37 -2.23 -0.68
N GLN A 89 10.71 -3.20 0.18
CA GLN A 89 9.79 -3.99 0.98
C GLN A 89 10.44 -4.36 2.31
N ILE A 90 9.64 -4.44 3.37
CA ILE A 90 10.06 -4.96 4.67
C ILE A 90 9.39 -6.32 4.87
N TYR A 91 10.15 -7.37 5.12
CA TYR A 91 9.61 -8.69 5.35
C TYR A 91 10.65 -9.64 5.95
N ASP A 92 10.24 -10.63 6.73
CA ASP A 92 11.08 -11.77 7.16
C ASP A 92 11.18 -12.78 6.01
N ILE A 93 12.11 -12.54 5.10
CA ILE A 93 12.22 -13.33 3.85
C ILE A 93 12.92 -14.67 4.07
N ASP A 94 13.73 -14.82 5.10
CA ASP A 94 14.45 -16.06 5.39
C ASP A 94 13.84 -16.88 6.54
N GLY A 95 12.78 -16.37 7.21
CA GLY A 95 12.03 -17.07 8.23
C GLY A 95 12.77 -17.19 9.55
N ASP A 96 13.74 -16.32 9.81
CA ASP A 96 14.53 -16.35 11.06
C ASP A 96 13.85 -15.57 12.22
N GLY A 97 12.71 -14.95 11.95
CA GLY A 97 11.93 -14.15 12.90
C GLY A 97 12.42 -12.71 13.02
N ARG A 98 13.29 -12.24 12.14
CA ARG A 98 13.73 -10.86 12.03
C ARG A 98 13.33 -10.28 10.68
N LEU A 99 13.16 -8.98 10.63
CA LEU A 99 12.79 -8.34 9.38
C LEU A 99 14.02 -7.95 8.57
N GLU A 100 13.96 -8.23 7.27
CA GLU A 100 14.84 -7.67 6.27
C GLU A 100 14.18 -6.50 5.55
N VAL A 101 15.04 -5.67 4.96
CA VAL A 101 14.66 -4.70 3.93
C VAL A 101 15.15 -5.23 2.59
N LEU A 102 14.19 -5.52 1.70
CA LEU A 102 14.48 -5.87 0.32
C LEU A 102 14.43 -4.61 -0.51
N CYS A 103 15.41 -4.37 -1.37
CA CYS A 103 15.39 -3.19 -2.22
C CYS A 103 16.19 -3.37 -3.50
N VAL A 104 15.95 -2.49 -4.48
CA VAL A 104 16.81 -2.34 -5.65
C VAL A 104 17.54 -1.00 -5.59
N ILE A 105 18.84 -1.06 -5.50
CA ILE A 105 19.77 0.06 -5.47
C ILE A 105 21.01 -0.29 -6.30
N ASP A 106 21.56 0.68 -7.02
CA ASP A 106 22.76 0.49 -7.85
C ASP A 106 22.64 -0.69 -8.85
N ASP A 107 21.50 -0.83 -9.50
CA ASP A 107 21.16 -1.90 -10.46
C ASP A 107 21.25 -3.34 -9.90
N GLN A 108 21.13 -3.49 -8.58
CA GLN A 108 21.17 -4.77 -7.90
C GLN A 108 20.03 -4.92 -6.90
N PHE A 109 19.55 -6.14 -6.75
CA PHE A 109 18.62 -6.52 -5.68
C PHE A 109 19.41 -6.85 -4.41
N HIS A 110 19.03 -6.22 -3.31
CA HIS A 110 19.66 -6.42 -2.00
C HIS A 110 18.67 -6.94 -0.97
N ILE A 111 19.15 -7.84 -0.13
CA ILE A 111 18.52 -8.22 1.13
C ILE A 111 19.37 -7.64 2.26
N ILE A 112 18.78 -6.81 3.10
CA ILE A 112 19.46 -5.98 4.10
C ILE A 112 18.90 -6.33 5.46
N ASP A 113 19.75 -6.53 6.46
CA ASP A 113 19.35 -6.69 7.86
C ASP A 113 18.63 -5.44 8.35
N GLY A 114 17.37 -5.59 8.78
CA GLY A 114 16.51 -4.48 9.15
C GLY A 114 17.03 -3.65 10.31
N ALA A 115 17.63 -4.30 11.31
CA ALA A 115 18.12 -3.63 12.50
C ALA A 115 19.36 -2.77 12.25
N SER A 116 20.25 -3.19 11.35
CA SER A 116 21.57 -2.56 11.17
C SER A 116 21.79 -1.89 9.83
N GLY A 117 20.90 -2.08 8.85
CA GLY A 117 21.09 -1.61 7.48
C GLY A 117 22.24 -2.28 6.72
N LYS A 118 22.78 -3.40 7.24
CA LYS A 118 23.88 -4.13 6.59
C LYS A 118 23.34 -5.10 5.54
N VAL A 119 24.02 -5.16 4.40
CA VAL A 119 23.67 -6.11 3.35
C VAL A 119 23.95 -7.54 3.82
N LYS A 120 22.92 -8.38 3.77
CA LYS A 120 23.02 -9.84 3.96
C LYS A 120 23.35 -10.51 2.62
N GLU A 121 22.64 -10.16 1.55
CA GLU A 121 22.75 -10.78 0.24
C GLU A 121 22.57 -9.75 -0.88
N THR A 122 23.17 -10.03 -2.05
CA THR A 122 23.07 -9.20 -3.23
C THR A 122 22.94 -10.08 -4.47
N TYR A 123 22.03 -9.71 -5.37
CA TYR A 123 21.75 -10.44 -6.60
C TYR A 123 21.69 -9.51 -7.82
N PRO A 124 22.12 -9.94 -8.99
CA PRO A 124 21.86 -9.21 -10.22
C PRO A 124 20.35 -9.24 -10.53
N LEU A 125 19.83 -8.15 -11.08
CA LEU A 125 18.45 -8.14 -11.55
C LEU A 125 18.27 -9.12 -12.72
N PRO A 126 17.08 -9.75 -12.85
CA PRO A 126 16.77 -10.63 -14.00
C PRO A 126 16.66 -9.85 -15.32
N ASP A 127 16.37 -8.57 -15.24
CA ASP A 127 16.33 -7.61 -16.34
C ASP A 127 16.62 -6.20 -15.80
N PRO A 128 17.27 -5.31 -16.56
CA PRO A 128 17.54 -3.94 -16.10
C PRO A 128 16.33 -3.11 -15.71
N HIS A 129 15.14 -3.49 -16.15
CA HIS A 129 13.88 -2.81 -15.83
C HIS A 129 13.03 -3.52 -14.75
N ALA A 130 13.50 -4.66 -14.22
CA ALA A 130 12.77 -5.45 -13.21
C ALA A 130 12.89 -4.82 -11.80
N HIS A 131 12.43 -3.58 -11.63
CA HIS A 131 12.60 -2.88 -10.37
C HIS A 131 11.53 -1.79 -10.08
N ASP A 132 10.30 -1.93 -10.59
CA ASP A 132 9.24 -0.96 -10.27
C ASP A 132 8.67 -1.18 -8.87
N CYS A 133 8.43 -2.43 -8.49
CA CYS A 133 8.07 -2.80 -7.12
C CYS A 133 8.52 -4.21 -6.77
N ILE A 134 8.46 -4.55 -5.49
CA ILE A 134 8.78 -5.88 -4.94
C ILE A 134 7.54 -6.43 -4.25
N ILE A 135 7.12 -7.63 -4.62
CA ILE A 135 5.96 -8.32 -4.06
C ILE A 135 6.42 -9.64 -3.48
N ILE A 136 5.99 -9.95 -2.26
CA ILE A 136 6.27 -11.23 -1.60
C ILE A 136 5.13 -12.19 -1.87
N ALA A 137 5.46 -13.41 -2.28
CA ALA A 137 4.51 -14.44 -2.66
C ALA A 137 4.90 -15.82 -2.11
N ASN A 138 3.94 -16.71 -2.04
CA ASN A 138 4.16 -18.13 -1.79
C ASN A 138 3.81 -18.98 -3.02
N LEU A 139 4.60 -18.86 -4.08
CA LEU A 139 4.40 -19.61 -5.32
C LEU A 139 4.86 -21.06 -5.20
N SER A 140 5.88 -21.29 -4.39
CA SER A 140 6.51 -22.61 -4.19
C SER A 140 5.76 -23.50 -3.21
N GLY A 141 4.82 -22.97 -2.41
CA GLY A 141 4.11 -23.70 -1.36
C GLY A 141 5.00 -23.98 -0.15
N ASN A 142 5.81 -23.01 0.23
CA ASN A 142 6.67 -23.06 1.42
C ASN A 142 5.82 -22.85 2.69
N GLU A 143 6.42 -23.14 3.85
CA GLU A 143 5.78 -22.92 5.16
C GLU A 143 5.44 -21.44 5.38
N TRP A 144 6.24 -20.54 4.79
CA TRP A 144 5.98 -19.09 4.75
C TRP A 144 6.25 -18.55 3.34
N ALA A 145 5.65 -17.41 3.01
CA ALA A 145 5.87 -16.73 1.74
C ALA A 145 7.33 -16.28 1.64
N SER A 146 8.05 -16.73 0.61
CA SER A 146 9.47 -16.41 0.43
C SER A 146 9.86 -16.27 -1.05
N ASP A 147 8.91 -16.38 -1.96
CA ASP A 147 9.13 -16.08 -3.36
C ASP A 147 8.97 -14.57 -3.60
N ILE A 148 9.62 -14.05 -4.63
CA ILE A 148 9.73 -12.63 -4.91
C ILE A 148 9.24 -12.38 -6.33
N ILE A 149 8.32 -11.44 -6.49
CA ILE A 149 7.89 -10.98 -7.81
C ILE A 149 8.43 -9.57 -8.01
N LEU A 150 9.12 -9.37 -9.12
CA LEU A 150 9.56 -8.08 -9.63
C LEU A 150 8.78 -7.74 -10.89
N LYS A 151 8.59 -6.46 -11.18
CA LYS A 151 8.00 -6.01 -12.44
C LYS A 151 8.74 -4.81 -13.03
N ASP A 152 8.59 -4.62 -14.33
CA ASP A 152 8.76 -3.30 -14.93
C ASP A 152 7.45 -2.49 -14.80
N ARG A 153 7.39 -1.30 -15.38
CA ARG A 153 6.23 -0.43 -15.19
C ARG A 153 4.94 -1.06 -15.76
N TYR A 154 4.93 -1.54 -17.01
CA TYR A 154 3.68 -1.90 -17.69
C TYR A 154 3.78 -3.05 -18.70
N HIS A 155 4.82 -3.89 -18.67
CA HIS A 155 5.03 -4.87 -19.73
C HIS A 155 5.30 -6.29 -19.26
N LYS A 156 5.92 -6.45 -18.10
CA LYS A 156 6.44 -7.76 -17.69
C LYS A 156 6.61 -7.90 -16.20
N ILE A 157 6.43 -9.12 -15.73
CA ILE A 157 6.79 -9.55 -14.37
C ILE A 157 7.76 -10.73 -14.40
N TRP A 158 8.56 -10.85 -13.36
CA TRP A 158 9.51 -11.93 -13.12
C TRP A 158 9.27 -12.50 -11.74
N ALA A 159 9.00 -13.79 -11.65
CA ALA A 159 8.88 -14.52 -10.39
C ALA A 159 10.19 -15.22 -10.07
N MET A 160 10.70 -15.00 -8.88
CA MET A 160 11.97 -15.52 -8.37
C MET A 160 11.70 -16.35 -7.11
N ASN A 161 12.47 -17.40 -6.89
CA ASN A 161 12.46 -18.04 -5.57
C ASN A 161 13.32 -17.29 -4.55
N ARG A 162 13.33 -17.76 -3.28
CA ARG A 162 14.12 -17.16 -2.19
C ARG A 162 15.63 -17.03 -2.52
N GLN A 163 16.19 -17.92 -3.33
CA GLN A 163 17.58 -17.87 -3.80
C GLN A 163 17.78 -17.00 -5.04
N PHE A 164 16.76 -16.20 -5.38
CA PHE A 164 16.73 -15.31 -6.52
C PHE A 164 16.94 -16.03 -7.87
N GLN A 165 16.48 -17.28 -7.96
CA GLN A 165 16.47 -18.04 -9.21
C GLN A 165 15.13 -17.82 -9.91
N LEU A 166 15.15 -17.57 -11.21
CA LEU A 166 13.96 -17.33 -12.00
C LEU A 166 13.06 -18.59 -12.02
N LEU A 167 11.83 -18.43 -11.61
CA LEU A 167 10.78 -19.45 -11.69
C LEU A 167 10.06 -19.35 -13.04
N TRP A 168 9.56 -18.17 -13.36
CA TRP A 168 8.84 -17.88 -14.60
C TRP A 168 8.76 -16.38 -14.88
N THR A 169 8.33 -16.02 -16.07
CA THR A 169 7.98 -14.64 -16.45
C THR A 169 6.62 -14.61 -17.12
N HIS A 170 5.94 -13.48 -17.00
CA HIS A 170 4.70 -13.21 -17.74
C HIS A 170 4.81 -11.86 -18.44
N GLU A 171 4.44 -11.83 -19.72
CA GLU A 171 4.35 -10.62 -20.53
C GLU A 171 2.90 -10.16 -20.59
N GLY A 172 2.65 -8.92 -20.16
CA GLY A 172 1.33 -8.32 -20.05
C GLY A 172 1.43 -7.02 -19.28
N ASN A 173 0.35 -6.25 -19.18
CA ASN A 173 0.35 -5.04 -18.36
C ASN A 173 0.04 -5.40 -16.90
N PRO A 174 1.04 -5.39 -15.99
CA PRO A 174 0.84 -5.83 -14.61
C PRO A 174 0.13 -4.79 -13.73
N GLY A 175 -0.32 -3.68 -14.28
CA GLY A 175 -0.90 -2.59 -13.50
C GLY A 175 0.12 -1.87 -12.62
N HIS A 176 -0.39 -1.06 -11.68
CA HIS A 176 0.49 -0.36 -10.75
C HIS A 176 1.09 -1.31 -9.71
N PHE A 177 0.25 -2.05 -9.01
CA PHE A 177 0.72 -2.97 -7.97
C PHE A 177 0.00 -4.32 -8.07
N PRO A 178 0.62 -5.36 -8.69
CA PRO A 178 0.08 -6.72 -8.70
C PRO A 178 -0.19 -7.23 -7.28
N TRP A 179 -1.19 -8.10 -7.15
CA TRP A 179 -1.53 -8.69 -5.87
C TRP A 179 -1.42 -10.21 -5.91
N VAL A 180 -1.12 -10.82 -4.78
CA VAL A 180 -0.98 -12.27 -4.62
C VAL A 180 -1.87 -12.77 -3.49
N TYR A 181 -2.55 -13.89 -3.74
CA TYR A 181 -3.46 -14.47 -2.77
C TYR A 181 -3.70 -15.96 -3.08
N ASP A 182 -3.84 -16.80 -2.07
CA ASP A 182 -4.24 -18.21 -2.21
C ASP A 182 -5.75 -18.28 -2.49
N MET A 183 -6.14 -18.15 -3.76
CA MET A 183 -7.54 -18.08 -4.20
C MET A 183 -8.28 -19.41 -4.05
N ASN A 184 -7.55 -20.52 -4.05
CA ASN A 184 -8.12 -21.87 -4.08
C ASN A 184 -7.91 -22.65 -2.79
N GLY A 185 -7.11 -22.15 -1.83
CA GLY A 185 -6.84 -22.76 -0.53
C GLY A 185 -5.83 -23.92 -0.59
N ASP A 186 -4.96 -23.95 -1.61
CA ASP A 186 -3.96 -25.02 -1.77
C ASP A 186 -2.61 -24.71 -1.12
N GLY A 187 -2.48 -23.56 -0.48
CA GLY A 187 -1.27 -23.08 0.18
C GLY A 187 -0.29 -22.39 -0.74
N LYS A 188 -0.69 -22.07 -1.97
CA LYS A 188 0.11 -21.30 -2.93
C LYS A 188 -0.67 -20.11 -3.43
N ASP A 189 0.05 -19.01 -3.65
CA ASP A 189 -0.59 -17.79 -4.15
C ASP A 189 -0.80 -17.84 -5.67
N GLU A 190 -2.01 -17.52 -6.12
CA GLU A 190 -2.26 -17.00 -7.45
C GLU A 190 -1.77 -15.54 -7.55
N VAL A 191 -1.48 -15.08 -8.77
CA VAL A 191 -0.93 -13.74 -9.02
C VAL A 191 -1.86 -12.96 -9.91
N MET A 192 -2.48 -11.91 -9.35
CA MET A 192 -3.20 -10.93 -10.14
C MET A 192 -2.21 -9.89 -10.69
N ALA A 193 -1.78 -10.09 -11.93
CA ALA A 193 -0.86 -9.24 -12.66
C ALA A 193 -1.65 -8.26 -13.54
N GLY A 194 -2.11 -7.16 -12.93
CA GLY A 194 -2.98 -6.22 -13.62
C GLY A 194 -4.36 -6.82 -13.88
N TYR A 195 -4.65 -7.13 -15.14
CA TYR A 195 -5.92 -7.75 -15.54
C TYR A 195 -5.83 -9.27 -15.80
N ASP A 196 -4.65 -9.87 -15.57
CA ASP A 196 -4.41 -11.28 -15.77
C ASP A 196 -4.29 -12.01 -14.41
N LEU A 197 -5.10 -13.03 -14.17
CA LEU A 197 -4.89 -13.95 -13.06
C LEU A 197 -4.03 -15.12 -13.53
N LEU A 198 -2.91 -15.32 -12.85
CA LEU A 198 -1.95 -16.39 -13.13
C LEU A 198 -1.96 -17.42 -12.00
N ASP A 199 -1.74 -18.69 -12.34
CA ASP A 199 -1.48 -19.71 -11.34
C ASP A 199 -0.05 -19.59 -10.75
N PRO A 200 0.28 -20.32 -9.67
CA PRO A 200 1.62 -20.25 -9.06
C PRO A 200 2.78 -20.59 -10.01
N GLN A 201 2.50 -21.22 -11.15
CA GLN A 201 3.48 -21.53 -12.18
C GLN A 201 3.53 -20.50 -13.32
N GLY A 202 2.82 -19.38 -13.18
CA GLY A 202 2.78 -18.29 -14.15
C GLY A 202 1.93 -18.56 -15.38
N ARG A 203 1.05 -19.58 -15.34
CA ARG A 203 0.12 -19.87 -16.45
C ARG A 203 -1.13 -19.02 -16.28
N LEU A 204 -1.59 -18.42 -17.38
CA LEU A 204 -2.83 -17.64 -17.38
C LEU A 204 -4.04 -18.54 -17.05
N LEU A 205 -4.77 -18.18 -16.01
CA LEU A 205 -6.05 -18.78 -15.66
C LEU A 205 -7.20 -18.09 -16.40
N TRP A 206 -7.27 -16.77 -16.26
CA TRP A 206 -8.22 -15.93 -16.99
C TRP A 206 -7.74 -14.48 -17.05
N SER A 207 -8.39 -13.66 -17.85
CA SER A 207 -8.05 -12.25 -18.07
C SER A 207 -9.30 -11.39 -18.16
N CYS A 208 -9.25 -10.17 -17.62
CA CYS A 208 -10.24 -9.12 -17.78
C CYS A 208 -10.02 -8.40 -19.13
N SER A 209 -10.16 -9.11 -20.23
CA SER A 209 -9.78 -8.63 -21.58
C SER A 209 -10.68 -7.51 -22.13
N ASP A 210 -11.78 -7.20 -21.45
CA ASP A 210 -12.72 -6.13 -21.79
C ASP A 210 -12.44 -4.81 -21.03
N LEU A 211 -11.47 -4.80 -20.11
CA LEU A 211 -11.04 -3.60 -19.41
C LEU A 211 -9.94 -2.86 -20.19
N GLU A 212 -9.99 -1.55 -20.13
CA GLU A 212 -9.05 -0.68 -20.83
C GLU A 212 -7.95 -0.17 -19.92
N ASP A 213 -6.84 0.29 -20.49
CA ASP A 213 -5.68 0.88 -19.83
C ASP A 213 -4.98 -0.15 -18.90
N HIS A 214 -5.04 0.03 -17.60
CA HIS A 214 -4.36 -0.82 -16.61
C HIS A 214 -5.12 -0.85 -15.27
N ALA A 215 -4.85 -1.87 -14.45
CA ALA A 215 -5.36 -1.92 -13.09
C ALA A 215 -4.59 -0.90 -12.22
N ASP A 216 -5.32 0.01 -11.59
CA ASP A 216 -4.74 0.96 -10.65
C ASP A 216 -4.63 0.34 -9.25
N CYS A 217 -5.67 -0.35 -8.80
CA CYS A 217 -5.78 -0.87 -7.44
C CYS A 217 -6.46 -2.23 -7.44
N ILE A 218 -5.93 -3.19 -6.68
CA ILE A 218 -6.45 -4.56 -6.60
C ILE A 218 -6.67 -4.94 -5.14
N TRP A 219 -7.85 -5.48 -4.85
CA TRP A 219 -8.22 -6.05 -3.56
C TRP A 219 -8.70 -7.48 -3.71
N VAL A 220 -8.36 -8.34 -2.75
CA VAL A 220 -8.73 -9.76 -2.74
C VAL A 220 -9.27 -10.14 -1.39
N GLY A 221 -10.25 -11.04 -1.36
CA GLY A 221 -10.78 -11.68 -0.17
C GLY A 221 -12.26 -11.96 -0.26
N ASP A 222 -12.85 -12.45 0.83
CA ASP A 222 -14.29 -12.74 0.94
C ASP A 222 -15.08 -11.43 1.12
N VAL A 223 -15.38 -10.79 0.00
CA VAL A 223 -16.01 -9.47 -0.03
C VAL A 223 -17.52 -9.57 0.24
N ASN A 224 -18.16 -10.58 -0.31
CA ASN A 224 -19.61 -10.76 -0.19
C ASN A 224 -20.02 -11.54 1.08
N GLY A 225 -19.10 -12.23 1.75
CA GLY A 225 -19.33 -12.97 2.99
C GLY A 225 -19.79 -14.40 2.77
N ASP A 226 -19.54 -15.00 1.61
CA ASP A 226 -19.92 -16.39 1.29
C ASP A 226 -18.81 -17.42 1.57
N GLY A 227 -17.64 -16.97 1.99
CA GLY A 227 -16.48 -17.81 2.32
C GLY A 227 -15.61 -18.15 1.12
N VAL A 228 -15.84 -17.55 -0.05
CA VAL A 228 -15.03 -17.69 -1.25
C VAL A 228 -14.40 -16.34 -1.59
N PRO A 229 -13.09 -16.27 -1.88
CA PRO A 229 -12.48 -14.99 -2.19
C PRO A 229 -12.89 -14.47 -3.57
N GLU A 230 -13.13 -13.17 -3.63
CA GLU A 230 -13.33 -12.39 -4.85
C GLU A 230 -12.16 -11.43 -5.11
N LEU A 231 -12.14 -10.90 -6.30
CA LEU A 231 -11.24 -9.84 -6.75
C LEU A 231 -12.02 -8.56 -7.03
N VAL A 232 -11.64 -7.46 -6.41
CA VAL A 232 -12.18 -6.12 -6.73
C VAL A 232 -11.07 -5.28 -7.33
N ILE A 233 -11.29 -4.78 -8.53
CA ILE A 233 -10.31 -4.03 -9.31
C ILE A 233 -10.83 -2.61 -9.50
N GLY A 234 -9.99 -1.62 -9.20
CA GLY A 234 -10.15 -0.23 -9.58
C GLY A 234 -9.23 0.12 -10.74
N GLY A 235 -9.74 0.90 -11.67
CA GLY A 235 -9.05 1.32 -12.90
C GLY A 235 -10.01 2.11 -13.77
N SER A 236 -10.17 1.75 -15.03
CA SER A 236 -11.17 2.36 -15.93
C SER A 236 -12.61 2.27 -15.37
N VAL A 237 -12.88 1.25 -14.56
CA VAL A 237 -14.13 1.06 -13.79
C VAL A 237 -13.81 0.38 -12.46
N THR A 238 -14.78 0.33 -11.53
CA THR A 238 -14.71 -0.58 -10.39
C THR A 238 -15.50 -1.85 -10.72
N VAL A 239 -14.88 -3.02 -10.58
CA VAL A 239 -15.49 -4.29 -10.98
C VAL A 239 -15.11 -5.40 -10.00
N MET A 240 -16.02 -6.32 -9.74
CA MET A 240 -15.76 -7.51 -8.93
C MET A 240 -15.89 -8.78 -9.78
N TYR A 241 -14.91 -9.66 -9.64
CA TYR A 241 -14.87 -10.99 -10.24
C TYR A 241 -14.82 -12.07 -9.17
N ASP A 242 -15.47 -13.19 -9.44
CA ASP A 242 -15.20 -14.40 -8.67
C ASP A 242 -13.82 -14.99 -9.04
N ARG A 243 -13.37 -15.98 -8.25
CA ARG A 243 -12.07 -16.63 -8.47
C ARG A 243 -11.91 -17.31 -9.83
N ASP A 244 -13.03 -17.64 -10.50
CA ASP A 244 -13.05 -18.29 -11.80
C ASP A 244 -13.11 -17.28 -12.97
N GLY A 245 -13.07 -15.97 -12.68
CA GLY A 245 -13.05 -14.89 -13.66
C GLY A 245 -14.43 -14.50 -14.18
N ARG A 246 -15.50 -14.93 -13.50
CA ARG A 246 -16.84 -14.46 -13.82
C ARG A 246 -17.07 -13.10 -13.18
N GLU A 247 -17.47 -12.11 -13.96
CA GLU A 247 -17.90 -10.82 -13.45
C GLU A 247 -19.16 -10.97 -12.59
N LEU A 248 -19.09 -10.53 -11.34
CA LEU A 248 -20.22 -10.52 -10.41
C LEU A 248 -21.00 -9.23 -10.53
N TRP A 249 -20.31 -8.10 -10.59
CA TRP A 249 -20.89 -6.79 -10.85
C TRP A 249 -19.84 -5.80 -11.36
N ARG A 250 -20.32 -4.73 -11.99
CA ARG A 250 -19.54 -3.59 -12.48
C ARG A 250 -20.22 -2.28 -12.10
N HIS A 251 -19.48 -1.36 -11.51
CA HIS A 251 -19.95 -0.02 -11.21
C HIS A 251 -19.56 0.93 -12.35
N GLU A 252 -20.54 1.30 -13.16
CA GLU A 252 -20.36 2.22 -14.30
C GLU A 252 -20.55 3.70 -13.92
N GLY A 253 -20.76 3.98 -12.64
CA GLY A 253 -20.97 5.34 -12.13
C GLY A 253 -19.70 6.16 -11.96
N SER A 254 -18.51 5.59 -12.25
CA SER A 254 -17.22 6.27 -12.17
C SER A 254 -16.60 6.46 -13.55
N VAL A 255 -15.76 7.49 -13.67
CA VAL A 255 -14.98 7.77 -14.89
C VAL A 255 -13.64 7.02 -14.86
N GLU A 256 -13.00 7.02 -13.69
CA GLU A 256 -11.73 6.32 -13.47
C GLU A 256 -11.52 6.10 -11.95
N SER A 257 -11.73 4.89 -11.52
CA SER A 257 -11.62 4.48 -10.10
C SER A 257 -10.17 4.19 -9.73
N GLN A 258 -9.35 5.23 -9.56
CA GLN A 258 -7.91 5.04 -9.32
C GLN A 258 -7.58 4.41 -7.98
N HIS A 259 -8.35 4.69 -6.95
CA HIS A 259 -8.13 4.15 -5.61
C HIS A 259 -9.42 3.59 -5.07
N ILE A 260 -9.37 2.36 -4.60
CA ILE A 260 -10.44 1.72 -3.86
C ILE A 260 -9.89 1.15 -2.56
N ALA A 261 -10.72 1.09 -1.55
CA ALA A 261 -10.43 0.48 -0.26
C ALA A 261 -11.62 -0.32 0.23
N LEU A 262 -11.38 -1.55 0.66
CA LEU A 262 -12.40 -2.46 1.13
C LEU A 262 -12.35 -2.57 2.64
N GLY A 263 -13.52 -2.50 3.29
CA GLY A 263 -13.62 -2.63 4.73
C GLY A 263 -15.06 -2.85 5.20
N ARG A 264 -15.18 -3.21 6.47
CA ARG A 264 -16.48 -3.29 7.16
C ARG A 264 -16.86 -1.92 7.70
N PHE A 265 -17.09 -0.94 6.79
CA PHE A 265 -17.41 0.44 7.15
C PHE A 265 -18.82 0.59 7.70
N ARG A 266 -19.72 -0.34 7.36
CA ARG A 266 -21.15 -0.34 7.73
C ARG A 266 -21.50 -1.64 8.45
N SER A 267 -21.78 -1.56 9.74
CA SER A 267 -22.20 -2.72 10.54
C SER A 267 -23.66 -3.17 10.29
N ASP A 268 -24.45 -2.33 9.62
CA ASP A 268 -25.85 -2.62 9.27
C ASP A 268 -26.03 -3.27 7.90
N LEU A 269 -24.93 -3.47 7.16
CA LEU A 269 -24.92 -4.11 5.85
C LEU A 269 -24.13 -5.43 5.87
N PRO A 270 -24.54 -6.44 5.07
CA PRO A 270 -23.75 -7.65 4.90
C PRO A 270 -22.51 -7.39 4.04
N GLY A 271 -21.51 -8.26 4.18
CA GLY A 271 -20.27 -8.20 3.39
C GLY A 271 -19.42 -6.96 3.67
N MET A 272 -18.50 -6.70 2.77
CA MET A 272 -17.63 -5.51 2.80
C MET A 272 -18.24 -4.37 2.00
N GLN A 273 -17.82 -3.15 2.29
CA GLN A 273 -18.13 -2.00 1.46
C GLN A 273 -16.87 -1.56 0.73
N ILE A 274 -17.06 -0.95 -0.43
CA ILE A 274 -15.99 -0.48 -1.30
C ILE A 274 -16.03 1.05 -1.31
N ALA A 275 -15.11 1.68 -0.60
CA ALA A 275 -14.86 3.10 -0.73
C ALA A 275 -13.97 3.36 -1.93
N GLY A 276 -14.22 4.39 -2.71
CA GLY A 276 -13.44 4.66 -3.89
C GLY A 276 -13.27 6.14 -4.19
N LEU A 277 -12.19 6.43 -4.91
CA LEU A 277 -11.93 7.68 -5.57
C LEU A 277 -12.26 7.53 -7.05
N ASP A 278 -13.06 8.45 -7.57
CA ASP A 278 -13.29 8.61 -9.00
C ASP A 278 -12.59 9.87 -9.51
N ARG A 279 -11.69 9.70 -10.45
CA ARG A 279 -11.02 10.83 -11.13
C ARG A 279 -11.90 11.35 -12.27
N ILE A 280 -12.77 12.32 -11.95
CA ILE A 280 -13.81 12.82 -12.87
C ILE A 280 -13.25 13.66 -14.01
N ALA A 281 -12.20 14.45 -13.76
CA ALA A 281 -11.63 15.34 -14.77
C ALA A 281 -10.12 15.27 -14.80
N ARG A 282 -9.59 14.91 -15.96
CA ARG A 282 -8.19 15.08 -16.34
C ARG A 282 -8.06 16.44 -17.01
N GLU A 283 -7.87 17.54 -16.28
CA GLU A 283 -7.45 18.76 -16.90
C GLU A 283 -5.92 18.79 -17.08
N ASP A 284 -5.50 19.23 -18.24
CA ASP A 284 -4.22 18.99 -18.92
C ASP A 284 -3.08 19.90 -18.43
N ASP A 285 -2.97 20.21 -17.14
CA ASP A 285 -1.83 20.97 -16.64
C ASP A 285 -0.67 20.08 -16.13
N GLY A 286 -0.80 18.76 -16.27
CA GLY A 286 0.18 17.76 -15.83
C GLY A 286 0.40 17.70 -14.31
N PHE A 287 -0.19 18.60 -13.53
CA PHE A 287 0.01 18.73 -12.10
C PHE A 287 -1.28 18.70 -11.27
N GLY A 288 -2.42 18.45 -11.90
CA GLY A 288 -3.70 18.25 -11.21
C GLY A 288 -4.30 19.47 -10.53
N ARG A 289 -3.92 20.68 -10.92
CA ARG A 289 -4.38 21.92 -10.26
C ARG A 289 -5.84 22.28 -10.53
N LYS A 290 -6.48 21.64 -11.51
CA LYS A 290 -7.89 21.83 -11.84
C LYS A 290 -8.67 20.54 -11.98
N GLY A 291 -8.06 19.40 -11.65
CA GLY A 291 -8.74 18.12 -11.68
C GLY A 291 -9.87 18.08 -10.64
N LYS A 292 -10.88 17.27 -10.93
CA LYS A 292 -11.94 16.94 -10.00
C LYS A 292 -11.87 15.48 -9.66
N ASP A 293 -12.06 15.18 -8.39
CA ASP A 293 -12.30 13.83 -7.92
C ASP A 293 -13.68 13.74 -7.24
N ALA A 294 -14.25 12.56 -7.25
CA ALA A 294 -15.39 12.20 -6.41
C ALA A 294 -14.97 11.12 -5.44
N LEU A 295 -15.61 11.07 -4.29
CA LEU A 295 -15.61 9.91 -3.42
C LEU A 295 -16.92 9.16 -3.60
N PHE A 296 -16.86 7.83 -3.53
CA PHE A 296 -18.05 6.99 -3.56
C PHE A 296 -17.94 5.86 -2.55
N LEU A 297 -19.09 5.30 -2.19
CA LEU A 297 -19.19 4.10 -1.36
C LEU A 297 -20.18 3.15 -2.02
N LEU A 298 -19.77 1.90 -2.22
CA LEU A 298 -20.59 0.82 -2.72
C LEU A 298 -20.81 -0.22 -1.62
N ASP A 299 -21.89 -0.99 -1.71
CA ASP A 299 -22.04 -2.22 -0.95
C ASP A 299 -21.35 -3.41 -1.65
N SER A 300 -21.37 -4.58 -1.03
CA SER A 300 -20.76 -5.81 -1.58
C SER A 300 -21.41 -6.31 -2.89
N GLU A 301 -22.58 -5.79 -3.26
CA GLU A 301 -23.25 -6.09 -4.52
C GLU A 301 -23.02 -5.00 -5.59
N GLY A 302 -22.11 -4.05 -5.33
CA GLY A 302 -21.75 -2.97 -6.26
C GLY A 302 -22.79 -1.84 -6.35
N ARG A 303 -23.79 -1.79 -5.46
CA ARG A 303 -24.78 -0.72 -5.44
C ARG A 303 -24.20 0.51 -4.77
N GLU A 304 -24.38 1.67 -5.39
CA GLU A 304 -23.93 2.94 -4.85
C GLU A 304 -24.76 3.32 -3.60
N LEU A 305 -24.07 3.43 -2.46
CA LEU A 305 -24.64 3.87 -1.19
C LEU A 305 -24.53 5.39 -1.04
N TRP A 306 -23.45 5.95 -1.58
CA TRP A 306 -23.15 7.36 -1.47
C TRP A 306 -22.13 7.77 -2.54
N LYS A 307 -22.26 9.00 -3.05
CA LYS A 307 -21.30 9.64 -3.94
C LYS A 307 -21.31 11.15 -3.76
N GLU A 308 -20.16 11.76 -3.76
CA GLU A 308 -19.99 13.21 -3.69
C GLU A 308 -18.81 13.67 -4.53
N ASP A 309 -19.04 14.66 -5.38
CA ASP A 309 -17.99 15.37 -6.09
C ASP A 309 -17.23 16.25 -5.11
N ARG A 310 -15.94 16.07 -4.99
CA ARG A 310 -15.10 16.96 -4.20
C ARG A 310 -14.89 18.28 -4.91
N ARG A 311 -15.09 19.34 -4.17
CA ARG A 311 -14.92 20.71 -4.67
C ARG A 311 -13.55 21.28 -4.40
N THR A 312 -12.61 20.47 -3.93
CA THR A 312 -11.23 20.91 -3.65
C THR A 312 -10.44 20.95 -4.95
N ASP A 313 -9.70 22.05 -5.14
CA ASP A 313 -8.73 22.14 -6.24
C ASP A 313 -7.69 21.03 -6.08
N GLY A 314 -7.62 20.14 -7.05
CA GLY A 314 -6.68 19.03 -7.09
C GLY A 314 -7.35 17.67 -7.20
N TRP A 315 -6.59 16.75 -7.68
CA TRP A 315 -6.97 15.38 -7.95
C TRP A 315 -6.03 14.41 -7.23
N LEU A 316 -6.42 13.13 -7.19
CA LEU A 316 -5.70 12.05 -6.53
C LEU A 316 -5.77 12.10 -5.01
N THR A 317 -6.98 12.05 -4.50
CA THR A 317 -7.21 11.57 -3.14
C THR A 317 -6.84 10.09 -3.08
N ILE A 318 -6.01 9.72 -2.13
CA ILE A 318 -5.71 8.32 -1.82
C ILE A 318 -6.67 7.88 -0.73
N ILE A 319 -7.19 6.66 -0.86
CA ILE A 319 -8.15 6.08 0.07
C ILE A 319 -7.58 4.76 0.59
N GLU A 320 -7.59 4.60 1.89
CA GLU A 320 -7.15 3.38 2.57
C GLU A 320 -8.15 2.98 3.66
N THR A 321 -8.13 1.71 4.03
CA THR A 321 -8.96 1.18 5.12
C THR A 321 -8.15 1.22 6.41
N LEU A 322 -8.60 2.02 7.36
CA LEU A 322 -8.06 2.07 8.72
C LEU A 322 -8.86 1.15 9.62
N ARG A 323 -8.21 0.13 10.14
CA ARG A 323 -8.83 -0.89 11.00
C ARG A 323 -8.57 -0.60 12.47
N ASN A 324 -9.54 -0.99 13.31
CA ASN A 324 -9.37 -0.94 14.76
C ASN A 324 -8.90 0.44 15.29
N TRP A 325 -9.36 1.54 14.71
CA TRP A 325 -9.11 2.89 15.26
C TRP A 325 -9.75 3.06 16.63
N GLU A 326 -10.94 2.49 16.81
CA GLU A 326 -11.66 2.45 18.08
C GLU A 326 -12.07 1.00 18.39
N PRO A 327 -12.00 0.59 19.67
CA PRO A 327 -12.40 -0.75 20.06
C PRO A 327 -13.86 -1.07 19.69
N GLY A 328 -14.06 -2.08 18.85
CA GLY A 328 -15.38 -2.57 18.46
C GLY A 328 -16.16 -1.68 17.49
N ALA A 329 -15.55 -0.59 17.00
CA ALA A 329 -16.12 0.20 15.92
C ALA A 329 -15.94 -0.48 14.56
N PRO A 330 -16.76 -0.14 13.55
CA PRO A 330 -16.47 -0.46 12.17
C PRO A 330 -15.14 0.14 11.70
N ASP A 331 -14.65 -0.34 10.57
CA ASP A 331 -13.48 0.25 9.91
C ASP A 331 -13.75 1.70 9.49
N TYR A 332 -12.70 2.48 9.40
CA TYR A 332 -12.76 3.87 8.91
C TYR A 332 -12.10 4.00 7.54
N ILE A 333 -12.54 4.98 6.78
CA ILE A 333 -11.95 5.36 5.50
C ILE A 333 -10.94 6.47 5.77
N LEU A 334 -9.65 6.18 5.61
CA LEU A 334 -8.60 7.18 5.64
C LEU A 334 -8.46 7.78 4.24
N ALA A 335 -8.66 9.08 4.12
CA ALA A 335 -8.51 9.79 2.87
C ALA A 335 -7.48 10.92 3.02
N TYR A 336 -6.52 10.96 2.09
CA TYR A 336 -5.51 12.00 2.04
C TYR A 336 -5.15 12.34 0.60
N ARG A 337 -4.49 13.45 0.37
CA ARG A 337 -4.19 13.91 -0.97
C ARG A 337 -2.75 13.65 -1.35
N ARG A 338 -2.55 13.08 -2.52
CA ARG A 338 -1.25 12.97 -3.16
C ARG A 338 -0.61 14.36 -3.32
N GLY A 339 0.57 14.56 -2.73
CA GLY A 339 1.28 15.83 -2.76
C GLY A 339 0.84 16.86 -1.72
N GLY A 340 -0.09 16.53 -0.83
CA GLY A 340 -0.53 17.41 0.25
C GLY A 340 -1.48 18.52 -0.20
N GLY A 341 -1.64 19.55 0.66
CA GLY A 341 -2.52 20.68 0.44
C GLY A 341 -3.97 20.45 0.87
N VAL A 342 -4.30 19.23 1.31
CA VAL A 342 -5.56 18.90 2.00
C VAL A 342 -5.22 18.02 3.19
N TYR A 343 -5.65 18.43 4.37
CA TYR A 343 -5.39 17.68 5.59
C TYR A 343 -6.04 16.29 5.52
N PRO A 344 -5.30 15.20 5.83
CA PRO A 344 -5.87 13.87 5.93
C PRO A 344 -7.03 13.80 6.90
N ALA A 345 -8.00 12.95 6.59
CA ALA A 345 -9.21 12.80 7.42
C ALA A 345 -9.68 11.35 7.44
N LEU A 346 -10.38 11.01 8.52
CA LEU A 346 -11.14 9.75 8.62
C LEU A 346 -12.61 10.00 8.36
N TYR A 347 -13.22 9.09 7.61
CA TYR A 347 -14.64 9.06 7.35
C TYR A 347 -15.25 7.77 7.89
N ASP A 348 -16.45 7.85 8.40
CA ASP A 348 -17.26 6.69 8.76
C ASP A 348 -17.95 6.07 7.52
N GLY A 349 -18.67 4.97 7.70
CA GLY A 349 -19.38 4.29 6.63
C GLY A 349 -20.63 5.04 6.11
N TRP A 350 -20.96 6.20 6.67
CA TRP A 350 -21.96 7.15 6.15
C TRP A 350 -21.31 8.36 5.51
N MET A 351 -19.97 8.31 5.33
CA MET A 351 -19.14 9.35 4.76
C MET A 351 -19.15 10.67 5.54
N ASN A 352 -19.43 10.60 6.84
CA ASN A 352 -19.20 11.74 7.73
C ASN A 352 -17.70 11.83 8.06
N GLU A 353 -17.13 13.02 7.99
CA GLU A 353 -15.79 13.28 8.49
C GLU A 353 -15.80 13.22 10.01
N VAL A 354 -15.14 12.22 10.59
CA VAL A 354 -15.09 11.99 12.05
C VAL A 354 -13.80 12.45 12.70
N VAL A 355 -12.70 12.48 11.94
CA VAL A 355 -11.41 13.02 12.37
C VAL A 355 -10.83 13.83 11.24
N ARG A 356 -10.27 15.02 11.54
CA ARG A 356 -9.37 15.74 10.65
C ARG A 356 -8.04 15.92 11.34
N PHE A 357 -6.99 15.36 10.75
CA PHE A 357 -5.66 15.46 11.33
C PHE A 357 -5.07 16.87 11.11
N PRO A 358 -4.42 17.46 12.12
CA PRO A 358 -3.89 18.81 12.02
C PRO A 358 -2.50 18.89 11.36
N SER A 359 -2.11 17.86 10.61
CA SER A 359 -0.87 17.80 9.82
C SER A 359 -1.20 17.56 8.36
N ASP A 360 -0.46 18.21 7.46
CA ASP A 360 -0.56 18.02 6.01
C ASP A 360 0.58 17.13 5.52
N GLY A 361 0.26 16.21 4.60
CA GLY A 361 1.23 15.29 4.00
C GLY A 361 0.61 14.00 3.50
N TYR A 362 1.48 13.04 3.24
CA TYR A 362 1.10 11.65 2.99
C TYR A 362 0.78 10.96 4.30
N ALA A 363 -0.08 9.95 4.25
CA ALA A 363 -0.41 9.14 5.41
C ALA A 363 -0.02 7.68 5.18
N VAL A 364 0.44 7.03 6.22
CA VAL A 364 0.55 5.56 6.35
C VAL A 364 0.00 5.17 7.69
N HIS A 365 -0.48 3.94 7.81
CA HIS A 365 -1.06 3.46 9.06
C HIS A 365 -0.66 2.01 9.32
N ALA A 366 -0.50 1.68 10.58
CA ALA A 366 -0.26 0.33 11.08
C ALA A 366 -0.49 0.28 12.60
N ASP A 367 -0.56 -0.91 13.17
CA ASP A 367 -0.45 -1.12 14.61
C ASP A 367 1.01 -0.99 15.04
N LEU A 368 1.47 0.26 15.25
CA LEU A 368 2.88 0.58 15.53
C LEU A 368 3.39 -0.05 16.81
N PHE A 369 2.52 -0.46 17.71
CA PHE A 369 2.85 -0.90 19.06
C PHE A 369 2.41 -2.34 19.36
N GLY A 370 1.83 -3.05 18.41
CA GLY A 370 1.34 -4.42 18.60
C GLY A 370 0.18 -4.54 19.61
N ARG A 371 -0.70 -3.54 19.66
CA ARG A 371 -1.83 -3.46 20.60
C ARG A 371 -3.18 -3.77 19.98
N GLY A 372 -3.19 -4.14 18.70
CA GLY A 372 -4.41 -4.43 17.96
C GLY A 372 -5.18 -3.19 17.51
N MET A 373 -4.60 -2.00 17.64
CA MET A 373 -5.18 -0.74 17.18
C MET A 373 -4.18 0.02 16.31
N GLU A 374 -4.61 0.47 15.14
CA GLU A 374 -3.75 1.17 14.19
C GLU A 374 -3.54 2.64 14.58
N GLN A 375 -2.35 3.14 14.31
CA GLN A 375 -1.97 4.54 14.37
C GLN A 375 -1.79 5.08 12.96
N VAL A 376 -1.92 6.39 12.79
CA VAL A 376 -1.70 7.09 11.53
C VAL A 376 -0.45 7.94 11.63
N VAL A 377 0.48 7.74 10.69
CA VAL A 377 1.69 8.56 10.54
C VAL A 377 1.49 9.48 9.35
N ILE A 378 1.46 10.78 9.59
CA ILE A 378 1.37 11.79 8.54
C ILE A 378 2.74 12.42 8.37
N TYR A 379 3.27 12.35 7.13
CA TYR A 379 4.63 12.78 6.85
C TYR A 379 4.74 13.66 5.60
N ASN A 380 5.77 14.49 5.60
CA ASN A 380 6.21 15.30 4.45
C ASN A 380 7.74 15.20 4.33
N ASP A 381 8.37 16.08 3.55
CA ASP A 381 9.82 16.05 3.33
C ASP A 381 10.66 16.33 4.60
N PHE A 382 10.06 16.78 5.70
CA PHE A 382 10.78 17.24 6.89
C PHE A 382 10.39 16.53 8.16
N THR A 383 9.12 16.16 8.28
CA THR A 383 8.59 15.65 9.55
C THR A 383 7.61 14.51 9.35
N ALA A 384 7.62 13.54 10.27
CA ALA A 384 6.57 12.55 10.46
C ALA A 384 5.88 12.81 11.80
N THR A 385 4.55 12.81 11.81
CA THR A 385 3.76 13.00 13.03
C THR A 385 2.87 11.80 13.24
N VAL A 386 2.98 11.19 14.41
CA VAL A 386 2.23 9.99 14.78
C VAL A 386 0.96 10.40 15.52
N TYR A 387 -0.16 9.88 15.06
CA TYR A 387 -1.48 10.07 15.67
C TYR A 387 -2.11 8.74 16.05
N SER A 388 -2.84 8.74 17.14
CA SER A 388 -3.60 7.60 17.64
C SER A 388 -5.00 8.03 18.07
N SER A 389 -5.89 7.07 18.21
CA SER A 389 -7.14 7.30 18.91
C SER A 389 -6.89 7.47 20.42
N ARG A 390 -7.87 8.06 21.12
CA ARG A 390 -7.82 8.23 22.59
C ARG A 390 -7.84 6.92 23.38
N TYR A 391 -8.07 5.81 22.74
CA TYR A 391 -8.18 4.51 23.37
C TYR A 391 -6.85 3.76 23.50
N VAL A 392 -5.79 4.26 22.88
CA VAL A 392 -4.45 3.67 22.97
C VAL A 392 -3.73 4.29 24.19
N ASP A 393 -3.45 3.48 25.19
CA ASP A 393 -2.59 3.88 26.29
C ASP A 393 -1.13 3.55 25.98
N ILE A 394 -0.38 4.58 25.59
CA ILE A 394 1.05 4.46 25.29
C ILE A 394 1.93 4.35 26.53
N SER A 395 1.43 4.68 27.74
CA SER A 395 2.22 4.62 28.98
C SER A 395 2.54 3.20 29.40
N GLU A 396 1.80 2.22 28.88
CA GLU A 396 1.97 0.80 29.15
C GLU A 396 2.76 0.05 28.04
N ILE A 397 3.36 0.76 27.08
CA ILE A 397 4.14 0.11 26.02
C ILE A 397 5.54 -0.20 26.56
N PRO A 398 5.85 -1.46 26.88
CA PRO A 398 7.17 -1.81 27.39
C PRO A 398 8.20 -1.67 26.26
N ALA A 399 9.35 -1.09 26.58
CA ALA A 399 10.53 -1.26 25.75
C ALA A 399 10.97 -2.74 25.83
N GLY A 400 11.23 -3.37 24.67
CA GLY A 400 11.70 -4.75 24.59
C GLY A 400 10.59 -5.80 24.46
N GLY A 401 9.62 -5.55 23.61
CA GLY A 401 8.58 -6.50 23.20
C GLY A 401 9.11 -7.64 22.32
N LYS A 402 8.18 -8.48 21.83
CA LYS A 402 8.49 -9.43 20.77
C LYS A 402 8.40 -8.73 19.42
N GLN A 403 9.18 -9.21 18.44
CA GLN A 403 9.07 -8.82 17.03
C GLN A 403 7.60 -8.77 16.60
N LEU A 404 7.18 -7.65 16.04
CA LEU A 404 5.85 -7.52 15.47
C LEU A 404 5.77 -8.29 14.15
N PRO A 405 4.64 -8.95 13.87
CA PRO A 405 4.45 -9.63 12.60
C PRO A 405 4.41 -8.62 11.45
N GLN A 406 5.10 -8.94 10.37
CA GLN A 406 5.06 -8.17 9.13
C GLN A 406 4.30 -8.98 8.08
N PRO A 407 3.14 -8.53 7.63
CA PRO A 407 2.39 -9.23 6.59
C PRO A 407 3.08 -9.10 5.23
N LYS A 408 2.75 -9.97 4.29
CA LYS A 408 3.17 -9.84 2.88
C LYS A 408 2.77 -8.49 2.27
N ARG A 409 1.68 -7.93 2.76
CA ARG A 409 1.15 -6.63 2.38
C ARG A 409 2.11 -5.51 2.80
N LEU A 410 2.27 -4.53 1.93
CA LEU A 410 3.01 -3.31 2.21
C LEU A 410 2.28 -2.40 3.22
N TYR A 411 3.07 -1.77 4.09
CA TYR A 411 2.69 -0.53 4.76
C TYR A 411 3.33 0.65 4.02
N SER A 412 2.96 0.79 2.76
CA SER A 412 3.30 1.88 1.81
C SER A 412 4.67 1.86 1.13
N SER A 413 4.74 1.21 -0.02
CA SER A 413 5.74 1.53 -1.05
C SER A 413 5.12 1.99 -2.37
N THR A 414 3.80 2.11 -2.42
CA THR A 414 3.04 2.52 -3.60
C THR A 414 2.07 3.65 -3.27
N LEU A 415 1.69 4.43 -4.29
CA LEU A 415 0.55 5.36 -4.22
C LEU A 415 -0.76 4.73 -4.69
N TYR A 416 -0.76 3.45 -5.02
CA TYR A 416 -1.92 2.68 -5.47
C TYR A 416 -2.11 1.47 -4.56
N PRO A 417 -2.44 1.70 -3.27
CA PRO A 417 -2.58 0.62 -2.32
C PRO A 417 -3.71 -0.31 -2.74
N GLY A 418 -3.42 -1.59 -2.73
CA GLY A 418 -4.40 -2.66 -2.75
C GLY A 418 -4.49 -3.30 -1.38
N GLY A 419 -5.12 -4.46 -1.29
CA GLY A 419 -5.23 -5.14 -0.02
C GLY A 419 -5.85 -6.52 -0.09
N GLU A 420 -5.89 -7.14 1.07
CA GLU A 420 -6.64 -8.35 1.33
C GLU A 420 -7.60 -8.15 2.50
N VAL A 421 -8.75 -8.81 2.47
CA VAL A 421 -9.83 -8.71 3.46
C VAL A 421 -10.30 -10.07 3.93
#